data_ef75569e29c138eebe5afe3c779390d2
#
_entry.id   ef75569e29c138eebe5afe3c779390d2
#
_cell.length_a   1.000
_cell.length_b   1.000
_cell.length_c   1.000
_cell.angle_alpha   90.00
_cell.angle_beta   90.00
_cell.angle_gamma   90.00
#
_symmetry.space_group_name_H-M   'P 1'
#
loop_
_entity.id
_entity.type
_entity.pdbx_description
1 polymer ?
#
loop_
_entity_poly.entity_id
_entity_poly.type
_entity_poly.pdbx_seq_one_letter_code
_entity_poly.pdbx_strand_id
1 'polypeptide(L)'
;MKTNGKTALVTGASSGIGAATAERLAMAGYTVYGTSRRGADSGPRAFEMLPLDVTSDESVDGAVGQMLRLEGRIDLLVNNAGFGVAPAGAEESSMEQAWSIFDTNFFGMVRMTRAVVPRMRQRGSGRIINIGSVLGFLPMPYGALYAATKHAVEGYSESLDHELRTWGIRVSVIEAAYTRTQFDAHFLEADSKLDDYREVRATVSKRIKEVMAAADQPGVVADVVLQAANAARPRLRYTAGGLASRLRLLRRFAPAAVMDAGIRKDLHLGTTIGALPAMPAHNAR
;
A
#
# COMPACT_ATOMS: atom_id res chain seq x y z
N MET A 1 30.76 4.03 -4.89
CA MET A 1 30.24 2.89 -4.12
C MET A 1 30.26 1.65 -5.02
N LYS A 2 30.68 0.49 -4.52
CA LYS A 2 30.57 -0.75 -5.30
C LYS A 2 29.08 -1.10 -5.39
N THR A 3 28.51 -1.12 -6.59
CA THR A 3 27.16 -1.65 -6.81
C THR A 3 27.17 -3.13 -6.42
N ASN A 4 26.12 -3.61 -5.74
CA ASN A 4 26.00 -5.03 -5.44
C ASN A 4 25.58 -5.85 -6.68
N GLY A 5 25.50 -5.21 -7.84
CA GLY A 5 25.10 -5.79 -9.12
C GLY A 5 23.62 -6.19 -9.19
N LYS A 6 22.81 -5.77 -8.21
CA LYS A 6 21.36 -6.03 -8.19
C LYS A 6 20.58 -4.82 -8.67
N THR A 7 19.50 -5.06 -9.39
CA THR A 7 18.59 -4.03 -9.88
C THR A 7 17.25 -4.06 -9.16
N ALA A 8 16.70 -2.89 -8.89
CA ALA A 8 15.42 -2.74 -8.20
C ALA A 8 14.47 -1.80 -8.95
N LEU A 9 13.22 -2.20 -9.06
CA LEU A 9 12.12 -1.40 -9.60
C LEU A 9 11.16 -1.05 -8.47
N VAL A 10 10.92 0.25 -8.25
CA VAL A 10 10.07 0.75 -7.16
C VAL A 10 8.92 1.56 -7.74
N THR A 11 7.69 1.09 -7.61
CA THR A 11 6.53 1.82 -8.12
C THR A 11 6.09 2.95 -7.16
N GLY A 12 5.64 4.09 -7.72
CA GLY A 12 5.21 5.23 -6.93
C GLY A 12 6.33 5.89 -6.14
N ALA A 13 7.52 6.04 -6.74
CA ALA A 13 8.74 6.55 -6.10
C ALA A 13 8.91 8.06 -6.19
N SER A 14 7.88 8.82 -6.59
CA SER A 14 7.97 10.29 -6.65
C SER A 14 8.04 10.94 -5.27
N SER A 15 7.44 10.32 -4.25
CA SER A 15 7.38 10.86 -2.87
C SER A 15 7.19 9.75 -1.82
N GLY A 16 7.16 10.12 -0.56
CA GLY A 16 6.75 9.28 0.55
C GLY A 16 7.57 7.99 0.72
N ILE A 17 6.88 6.88 0.98
CA ILE A 17 7.51 5.56 1.21
C ILE A 17 8.29 5.11 -0.03
N GLY A 18 7.74 5.31 -1.23
CA GLY A 18 8.40 4.89 -2.47
C GLY A 18 9.73 5.61 -2.70
N ALA A 19 9.77 6.93 -2.53
CA ALA A 19 11.01 7.72 -2.67
C ALA A 19 12.04 7.31 -1.62
N ALA A 20 11.63 7.25 -0.33
CA ALA A 20 12.53 6.82 0.75
C ALA A 20 13.08 5.39 0.53
N THR A 21 12.24 4.49 0.00
CA THR A 21 12.66 3.13 -0.34
C THR A 21 13.68 3.11 -1.47
N ALA A 22 13.42 3.86 -2.55
CA ALA A 22 14.32 3.94 -3.70
C ALA A 22 15.68 4.52 -3.28
N GLU A 23 15.71 5.60 -2.50
CA GLU A 23 16.93 6.18 -1.95
C GLU A 23 17.69 5.19 -1.06
N ARG A 24 17.00 4.52 -0.15
CA ARG A 24 17.62 3.55 0.76
C ARG A 24 18.23 2.37 0.02
N LEU A 25 17.57 1.85 -1.02
CA LEU A 25 18.10 0.79 -1.87
C LEU A 25 19.31 1.27 -2.68
N ALA A 26 19.28 2.48 -3.25
CA ALA A 26 20.40 3.06 -3.97
C ALA A 26 21.63 3.23 -3.06
N MET A 27 21.44 3.75 -1.85
CA MET A 27 22.51 3.85 -0.83
C MET A 27 23.09 2.49 -0.44
N ALA A 28 22.29 1.43 -0.52
CA ALA A 28 22.74 0.04 -0.27
C ALA A 28 23.41 -0.61 -1.50
N GLY A 29 23.60 0.12 -2.59
CA GLY A 29 24.33 -0.31 -3.78
C GLY A 29 23.48 -1.03 -4.83
N TYR A 30 22.14 -0.90 -4.80
CA TYR A 30 21.28 -1.32 -5.90
C TYR A 30 21.33 -0.28 -7.03
N THR A 31 21.22 -0.75 -8.28
CA THR A 31 20.80 0.10 -9.39
C THR A 31 19.27 0.21 -9.33
N VAL A 32 18.76 1.41 -9.04
CA VAL A 32 17.34 1.61 -8.74
C VAL A 32 16.63 2.42 -9.81
N TYR A 33 15.49 1.92 -10.25
CA TYR A 33 14.53 2.61 -11.08
C TYR A 33 13.26 2.85 -10.27
N GLY A 34 13.02 4.12 -9.94
CA GLY A 34 11.76 4.57 -9.38
C GLY A 34 10.77 4.88 -10.49
N THR A 35 9.47 4.83 -10.21
CA THR A 35 8.48 5.19 -11.23
C THR A 35 7.41 6.13 -10.70
N SER A 36 6.86 6.93 -11.60
CA SER A 36 5.66 7.75 -11.39
C SER A 36 4.94 7.98 -12.72
N ARG A 37 3.66 8.40 -12.67
CA ARG A 37 2.90 8.73 -13.89
C ARG A 37 3.53 9.85 -14.71
N ARG A 38 4.25 10.76 -14.08
CA ARG A 38 4.92 11.90 -14.72
C ARG A 38 6.36 11.62 -15.14
N GLY A 39 6.89 10.44 -14.79
CA GLY A 39 8.30 10.12 -15.03
C GLY A 39 9.27 10.95 -14.19
N ALA A 40 10.33 11.42 -14.80
CA ALA A 40 11.34 12.25 -14.13
C ALA A 40 10.78 13.62 -13.80
N ASP A 41 10.33 13.81 -12.57
CA ASP A 41 10.06 15.13 -11.98
C ASP A 41 11.31 15.64 -11.28
N SER A 42 11.81 16.75 -11.75
CA SER A 42 12.71 17.73 -11.17
C SER A 42 13.51 17.38 -9.91
N GLY A 43 14.80 17.39 -10.05
CA GLY A 43 15.80 17.40 -9.00
C GLY A 43 16.73 16.19 -9.02
N PRO A 44 17.96 16.33 -8.51
CA PRO A 44 18.92 15.24 -8.44
C PRO A 44 18.41 14.17 -7.45
N ARG A 45 18.34 12.93 -7.91
CA ARG A 45 18.01 11.75 -7.12
C ARG A 45 19.17 10.75 -7.17
N ALA A 46 19.26 9.89 -6.16
CA ALA A 46 20.23 8.79 -6.16
C ALA A 46 19.78 7.61 -7.04
N PHE A 47 18.66 7.74 -7.76
CA PHE A 47 18.06 6.72 -8.62
C PHE A 47 17.39 7.34 -9.84
N GLU A 48 17.22 6.54 -10.89
CA GLU A 48 16.55 6.98 -12.11
C GLU A 48 15.02 6.89 -11.98
N MET A 49 14.30 7.77 -12.69
CA MET A 49 12.85 7.80 -12.72
C MET A 49 12.33 7.42 -14.11
N LEU A 50 11.41 6.47 -14.17
CA LEU A 50 10.71 6.07 -15.38
C LEU A 50 9.22 6.47 -15.32
N PRO A 51 8.61 6.85 -16.45
CA PRO A 51 7.17 7.02 -16.52
C PRO A 51 6.48 5.67 -16.39
N LEU A 52 5.48 5.60 -15.50
CA LEU A 52 4.67 4.40 -15.31
C LEU A 52 3.32 4.75 -14.70
N ASP A 53 2.26 4.34 -15.38
CA ASP A 53 0.92 4.19 -14.82
C ASP A 53 0.64 2.70 -14.59
N VAL A 54 0.50 2.30 -13.34
CA VAL A 54 0.25 0.90 -12.97
C VAL A 54 -1.14 0.40 -13.37
N THR A 55 -2.03 1.30 -13.80
CA THR A 55 -3.38 0.95 -14.29
C THR A 55 -3.40 0.64 -15.78
N SER A 56 -2.29 0.86 -16.51
CA SER A 56 -2.15 0.61 -17.94
C SER A 56 -1.17 -0.54 -18.20
N ASP A 57 -1.66 -1.60 -18.85
CA ASP A 57 -0.81 -2.74 -19.24
C ASP A 57 0.32 -2.30 -20.18
N GLU A 58 0.03 -1.40 -21.16
CA GLU A 58 1.03 -0.87 -22.08
C GLU A 58 2.13 -0.08 -21.34
N SER A 59 1.74 0.75 -20.37
CA SER A 59 2.69 1.52 -19.57
C SER A 59 3.59 0.61 -18.72
N VAL A 60 3.01 -0.46 -18.15
CA VAL A 60 3.74 -1.46 -17.36
C VAL A 60 4.75 -2.20 -18.24
N ASP A 61 4.32 -2.71 -19.40
CA ASP A 61 5.18 -3.40 -20.33
C ASP A 61 6.31 -2.50 -20.87
N GLY A 62 5.99 -1.23 -21.13
CA GLY A 62 6.94 -0.21 -21.54
C GLY A 62 8.06 0.01 -20.53
N ALA A 63 7.70 0.26 -19.26
CA ALA A 63 8.65 0.53 -18.18
C ALA A 63 9.50 -0.71 -17.84
N VAL A 64 8.89 -1.90 -17.73
CA VAL A 64 9.60 -3.15 -17.48
C VAL A 64 10.52 -3.49 -18.67
N GLY A 65 10.04 -3.32 -19.90
CA GLY A 65 10.83 -3.53 -21.12
C GLY A 65 12.01 -2.56 -21.19
N GLN A 66 11.85 -1.29 -20.83
CA GLN A 66 12.95 -0.33 -20.78
C GLN A 66 14.02 -0.75 -19.77
N MET A 67 13.64 -1.09 -18.56
CA MET A 67 14.60 -1.54 -17.54
C MET A 67 15.32 -2.82 -17.96
N LEU A 68 14.63 -3.76 -18.61
CA LEU A 68 15.26 -5.00 -19.11
C LEU A 68 16.23 -4.73 -20.27
N ARG A 69 15.99 -3.72 -21.11
CA ARG A 69 16.94 -3.32 -22.17
C ARG A 69 18.21 -2.68 -21.60
N LEU A 70 18.08 -1.92 -20.51
CA LEU A 70 19.20 -1.22 -19.87
C LEU A 70 20.05 -2.18 -19.01
N GLU A 71 19.41 -3.00 -18.20
CA GLU A 71 20.05 -3.77 -17.13
C GLU A 71 20.07 -5.30 -17.40
N GLY A 72 19.27 -5.77 -18.34
CA GLY A 72 19.12 -7.20 -18.62
C GLY A 72 18.39 -7.99 -17.53
N ARG A 73 18.07 -7.36 -16.40
CA ARG A 73 17.53 -8.04 -15.20
C ARG A 73 16.69 -7.15 -14.30
N ILE A 74 15.80 -7.77 -13.54
CA ILE A 74 15.12 -7.16 -12.39
C ILE A 74 15.23 -8.14 -11.23
N ASP A 75 15.95 -7.76 -10.16
CA ASP A 75 16.17 -8.62 -8.99
C ASP A 75 15.15 -8.38 -7.89
N LEU A 76 14.69 -7.15 -7.79
CA LEU A 76 13.74 -6.70 -6.78
C LEU A 76 12.64 -5.87 -7.44
N LEU A 77 11.40 -6.25 -7.19
CA LEU A 77 10.22 -5.43 -7.44
C LEU A 77 9.64 -4.96 -6.12
N VAL A 78 9.47 -3.64 -5.95
CA VAL A 78 8.74 -3.06 -4.83
C VAL A 78 7.45 -2.43 -5.35
N ASN A 79 6.33 -3.07 -5.07
CA ASN A 79 4.98 -2.57 -5.37
C ASN A 79 4.55 -1.62 -4.25
N ASN A 80 4.68 -0.33 -4.50
CA ASN A 80 4.33 0.71 -3.53
C ASN A 80 3.26 1.68 -4.06
N ALA A 81 3.09 1.80 -5.39
CA ALA A 81 2.09 2.69 -5.97
C ALA A 81 0.68 2.43 -5.38
N GLY A 82 0.01 3.49 -4.99
CA GLY A 82 -1.32 3.42 -4.41
C GLY A 82 -1.78 4.77 -3.87
N PHE A 83 -3.07 4.87 -3.60
CA PHE A 83 -3.67 6.02 -2.96
C PHE A 83 -4.74 5.58 -1.95
N GLY A 84 -5.17 6.50 -1.09
CA GLY A 84 -6.23 6.30 -0.11
C GLY A 84 -7.49 7.08 -0.46
N VAL A 85 -8.57 6.78 0.25
CA VAL A 85 -9.79 7.57 0.25
C VAL A 85 -9.93 8.30 1.58
N ALA A 86 -10.49 9.50 1.54
CA ALA A 86 -10.88 10.24 2.74
C ALA A 86 -11.94 9.45 3.52
N PRO A 87 -12.01 9.61 4.85
CA PRO A 87 -13.01 8.93 5.64
C PRO A 87 -14.43 9.20 5.14
N ALA A 88 -15.15 8.12 4.82
CA ALA A 88 -16.52 8.16 4.32
C ALA A 88 -17.26 6.86 4.65
N GLY A 89 -18.59 6.90 4.74
CA GLY A 89 -19.41 5.70 4.76
C GLY A 89 -19.18 4.85 3.50
N ALA A 90 -19.32 3.55 3.61
CA ALA A 90 -19.04 2.66 2.48
C ALA A 90 -19.95 2.93 1.27
N GLU A 91 -21.17 3.43 1.48
CA GLU A 91 -22.14 3.79 0.45
C GLU A 91 -21.91 5.19 -0.15
N GLU A 92 -20.98 5.97 0.38
CA GLU A 92 -20.67 7.31 -0.11
C GLU A 92 -19.68 7.33 -1.27
N SER A 93 -19.14 6.17 -1.65
CA SER A 93 -18.29 6.02 -2.81
C SER A 93 -19.02 5.29 -3.92
N SER A 94 -18.99 5.84 -5.14
CA SER A 94 -19.52 5.16 -6.32
C SER A 94 -18.76 3.87 -6.64
N MET A 95 -19.33 3.05 -7.50
CA MET A 95 -18.64 1.85 -8.02
C MET A 95 -17.41 2.24 -8.84
N GLU A 96 -17.44 3.35 -9.58
CA GLU A 96 -16.30 3.88 -10.32
C GLU A 96 -15.14 4.21 -9.38
N GLN A 97 -15.42 4.83 -8.25
CA GLN A 97 -14.43 5.13 -7.23
C GLN A 97 -13.89 3.84 -6.59
N ALA A 98 -14.77 2.87 -6.30
CA ALA A 98 -14.37 1.57 -5.77
C ALA A 98 -13.47 0.81 -6.76
N TRP A 99 -13.81 0.80 -8.05
CA TRP A 99 -12.95 0.22 -9.09
C TRP A 99 -11.59 0.93 -9.19
N SER A 100 -11.57 2.25 -9.18
CA SER A 100 -10.33 3.05 -9.31
C SER A 100 -9.33 2.74 -8.20
N ILE A 101 -9.76 2.63 -6.94
CA ILE A 101 -8.87 2.31 -5.83
C ILE A 101 -8.34 0.88 -5.94
N PHE A 102 -9.18 -0.08 -6.34
CA PHE A 102 -8.74 -1.46 -6.56
C PHE A 102 -7.79 -1.56 -7.75
N ASP A 103 -8.08 -0.84 -8.84
CA ASP A 103 -7.26 -0.88 -10.05
C ASP A 103 -5.83 -0.40 -9.78
N THR A 104 -5.67 0.67 -9.00
CA THR A 104 -4.33 1.14 -8.63
C THR A 104 -3.69 0.28 -7.56
N ASN A 105 -4.37 0.09 -6.40
CA ASN A 105 -3.75 -0.47 -5.20
C ASN A 105 -3.55 -1.99 -5.26
N PHE A 106 -4.38 -2.68 -6.04
CA PHE A 106 -4.35 -4.14 -6.14
C PHE A 106 -4.04 -4.61 -7.56
N PHE A 107 -4.83 -4.26 -8.56
CA PHE A 107 -4.58 -4.74 -9.93
C PHE A 107 -3.30 -4.17 -10.53
N GLY A 108 -2.91 -2.93 -10.18
CA GLY A 108 -1.62 -2.37 -10.57
C GLY A 108 -0.45 -3.23 -10.06
N MET A 109 -0.51 -3.67 -8.80
CA MET A 109 0.46 -4.62 -8.24
C MET A 109 0.44 -5.95 -8.98
N VAL A 110 -0.73 -6.47 -9.34
CA VAL A 110 -0.87 -7.72 -10.12
C VAL A 110 -0.24 -7.55 -11.50
N ARG A 111 -0.49 -6.44 -12.23
CA ARG A 111 0.11 -6.15 -13.54
C ARG A 111 1.63 -6.13 -13.46
N MET A 112 2.19 -5.38 -12.50
CA MET A 112 3.65 -5.33 -12.29
C MET A 112 4.24 -6.71 -12.01
N THR A 113 3.59 -7.48 -11.16
CA THR A 113 4.01 -8.85 -10.83
C THR A 113 4.02 -9.74 -12.07
N ARG A 114 2.95 -9.71 -12.87
CA ARG A 114 2.84 -10.48 -14.12
C ARG A 114 3.92 -10.12 -15.14
N ALA A 115 4.27 -8.85 -15.25
CA ALA A 115 5.30 -8.38 -16.18
C ALA A 115 6.72 -8.81 -15.74
N VAL A 116 7.01 -8.88 -14.42
CA VAL A 116 8.35 -9.13 -13.91
C VAL A 116 8.63 -10.62 -13.66
N VAL A 117 7.65 -11.38 -13.17
CA VAL A 117 7.80 -12.79 -12.77
C VAL A 117 8.38 -13.69 -13.86
N PRO A 118 8.02 -13.61 -15.15
CA PRO A 118 8.60 -14.47 -16.17
C PRO A 118 10.13 -14.35 -16.26
N ARG A 119 10.69 -13.15 -16.08
CA ARG A 119 12.13 -12.88 -16.11
C ARG A 119 12.83 -13.37 -14.84
N MET A 120 12.21 -13.16 -13.69
CA MET A 120 12.72 -13.71 -12.42
C MET A 120 12.72 -15.25 -12.45
N ARG A 121 11.65 -15.87 -12.98
CA ARG A 121 11.53 -17.32 -13.09
C ARG A 121 12.59 -17.92 -14.02
N GLN A 122 12.86 -17.31 -15.18
CA GLN A 122 13.93 -17.74 -16.08
C GLN A 122 15.31 -17.75 -15.40
N ARG A 123 15.53 -16.84 -14.46
CA ARG A 123 16.79 -16.76 -13.71
C ARG A 123 16.82 -17.62 -12.45
N GLY A 124 15.71 -18.19 -12.03
CA GLY A 124 15.60 -18.97 -10.81
C GLY A 124 15.81 -18.11 -9.53
N SER A 125 15.60 -16.81 -9.62
CA SER A 125 15.81 -15.92 -8.46
C SER A 125 15.04 -14.60 -8.62
N GLY A 126 14.52 -14.07 -7.50
CA GLY A 126 13.83 -12.79 -7.45
C GLY A 126 13.30 -12.45 -6.06
N ARG A 127 12.98 -11.17 -5.89
CA ARG A 127 12.28 -10.66 -4.70
C ARG A 127 11.14 -9.76 -5.14
N ILE A 128 9.96 -9.97 -4.57
CA ILE A 128 8.80 -9.11 -4.73
C ILE A 128 8.42 -8.62 -3.34
N ILE A 129 8.37 -7.33 -3.15
CA ILE A 129 7.97 -6.70 -1.89
C ILE A 129 6.74 -5.84 -2.15
N ASN A 130 5.63 -6.19 -1.51
CA ASN A 130 4.38 -5.47 -1.61
C ASN A 130 4.20 -4.57 -0.39
N ILE A 131 3.98 -3.28 -0.59
CA ILE A 131 3.68 -2.36 0.52
C ILE A 131 2.23 -2.54 0.94
N GLY A 132 2.07 -3.32 1.99
CA GLY A 132 0.83 -3.55 2.69
C GLY A 132 0.49 -2.45 3.70
N SER A 133 -0.29 -2.82 4.70
CA SER A 133 -0.69 -1.94 5.81
C SER A 133 -1.15 -2.80 6.98
N VAL A 134 -1.17 -2.24 8.18
CA VAL A 134 -1.94 -2.80 9.30
C VAL A 134 -3.42 -2.99 8.95
N LEU A 135 -3.93 -2.21 8.00
CA LEU A 135 -5.27 -2.33 7.45
C LEU A 135 -5.43 -3.52 6.47
N GLY A 136 -4.38 -4.29 6.24
CA GLY A 136 -4.46 -5.60 5.57
C GLY A 136 -4.89 -6.73 6.51
N PHE A 137 -4.91 -6.50 7.83
CA PHE A 137 -5.36 -7.46 8.83
C PHE A 137 -6.28 -6.86 9.91
N LEU A 138 -6.49 -5.54 9.89
CA LEU A 138 -7.45 -4.82 10.74
C LEU A 138 -8.51 -4.15 9.87
N PRO A 139 -9.77 -4.08 10.33
CA PRO A 139 -10.78 -3.25 9.68
C PRO A 139 -10.50 -1.77 9.94
N MET A 140 -11.01 -0.91 9.07
CA MET A 140 -11.05 0.53 9.26
C MET A 140 -12.46 1.03 8.99
N PRO A 141 -13.27 1.30 10.01
CA PRO A 141 -14.53 2.02 9.84
C PRO A 141 -14.31 3.34 9.10
N TYR A 142 -15.18 3.65 8.16
CA TYR A 142 -15.07 4.81 7.26
C TYR A 142 -13.85 4.83 6.34
N GLY A 143 -13.22 3.67 6.15
CA GLY A 143 -12.13 3.45 5.20
C GLY A 143 -12.21 2.05 4.58
N ALA A 144 -13.43 1.52 4.41
CA ALA A 144 -13.69 0.13 4.02
C ALA A 144 -13.02 -0.25 2.69
N LEU A 145 -13.13 0.58 1.66
CA LEU A 145 -12.54 0.31 0.34
C LEU A 145 -11.02 0.21 0.41
N TYR A 146 -10.36 1.13 1.11
CA TYR A 146 -8.91 1.08 1.28
C TYR A 146 -8.48 -0.18 2.07
N ALA A 147 -9.16 -0.46 3.18
CA ALA A 147 -8.89 -1.68 3.95
C ALA A 147 -9.09 -2.95 3.11
N ALA A 148 -10.13 -3.00 2.29
CA ALA A 148 -10.38 -4.12 1.38
C ALA A 148 -9.23 -4.32 0.38
N THR A 149 -8.69 -3.24 -0.23
CA THR A 149 -7.53 -3.36 -1.12
C THR A 149 -6.31 -3.92 -0.38
N LYS A 150 -6.09 -3.52 0.89
CA LYS A 150 -4.93 -3.99 1.66
C LYS A 150 -5.10 -5.44 2.14
N HIS A 151 -6.32 -5.89 2.42
CA HIS A 151 -6.61 -7.31 2.64
C HIS A 151 -6.39 -8.15 1.37
N ALA A 152 -6.77 -7.63 0.21
CA ALA A 152 -6.50 -8.29 -1.08
C ALA A 152 -4.98 -8.45 -1.33
N VAL A 153 -4.17 -7.44 -1.02
CA VAL A 153 -2.71 -7.52 -1.08
C VAL A 153 -2.16 -8.65 -0.21
N GLU A 154 -2.67 -8.81 1.03
CA GLU A 154 -2.22 -9.88 1.93
C GLU A 154 -2.52 -11.27 1.37
N GLY A 155 -3.77 -11.54 0.99
CA GLY A 155 -4.17 -12.85 0.48
C GLY A 155 -3.45 -13.22 -0.82
N TYR A 156 -3.33 -12.26 -1.75
CA TYR A 156 -2.60 -12.46 -3.00
C TYR A 156 -1.12 -12.75 -2.75
N SER A 157 -0.47 -11.98 -1.88
CA SER A 157 0.96 -12.13 -1.61
C SER A 157 1.30 -13.45 -0.95
N GLU A 158 0.46 -13.93 -0.04
CA GLU A 158 0.63 -15.22 0.63
C GLU A 158 0.53 -16.38 -0.37
N SER A 159 -0.50 -16.39 -1.22
CA SER A 159 -0.66 -17.38 -2.28
C SER A 159 0.52 -17.35 -3.24
N LEU A 160 0.90 -16.17 -3.69
CA LEU A 160 1.97 -15.97 -4.66
C LEU A 160 3.36 -16.42 -4.12
N ASP A 161 3.67 -16.22 -2.83
CA ASP A 161 4.93 -16.72 -2.25
C ASP A 161 5.00 -18.25 -2.28
N HIS A 162 3.88 -18.94 -2.06
CA HIS A 162 3.81 -20.39 -2.18
C HIS A 162 4.03 -20.85 -3.64
N GLU A 163 3.41 -20.19 -4.61
CA GLU A 163 3.53 -20.53 -6.03
C GLU A 163 4.95 -20.31 -6.59
N LEU A 164 5.58 -19.19 -6.19
CA LEU A 164 6.85 -18.75 -6.76
C LEU A 164 8.09 -19.26 -6.04
N ARG A 165 7.94 -19.79 -4.84
CA ARG A 165 9.05 -20.28 -4.01
C ARG A 165 9.85 -21.39 -4.69
N THR A 166 9.21 -22.28 -5.43
CA THR A 166 9.86 -23.35 -6.20
C THR A 166 10.74 -22.83 -7.33
N TRP A 167 10.50 -21.58 -7.77
CA TRP A 167 11.28 -20.89 -8.78
C TRP A 167 12.36 -19.98 -8.21
N GLY A 168 12.66 -20.09 -6.90
CA GLY A 168 13.63 -19.24 -6.22
C GLY A 168 13.20 -17.78 -6.02
N ILE A 169 11.93 -17.47 -6.27
CA ILE A 169 11.36 -16.14 -6.09
C ILE A 169 10.62 -16.09 -4.76
N ARG A 170 10.84 -15.03 -3.97
CA ARG A 170 10.17 -14.86 -2.69
C ARG A 170 9.35 -13.58 -2.69
N VAL A 171 8.19 -13.67 -2.07
CA VAL A 171 7.26 -12.54 -1.89
C VAL A 171 7.22 -12.15 -0.42
N SER A 172 7.21 -10.86 -0.13
CA SER A 172 7.06 -10.33 1.21
C SER A 172 6.09 -9.16 1.22
N VAL A 173 5.32 -9.04 2.31
CA VAL A 173 4.45 -7.88 2.58
C VAL A 173 5.07 -7.06 3.70
N ILE A 174 5.11 -5.74 3.51
CA ILE A 174 5.51 -4.80 4.56
C ILE A 174 4.24 -4.19 5.14
N GLU A 175 3.91 -4.59 6.35
CA GLU A 175 2.75 -4.13 7.09
C GLU A 175 3.09 -2.80 7.78
N ALA A 176 2.86 -1.68 7.07
CA ALA A 176 3.09 -0.34 7.61
C ALA A 176 1.89 0.16 8.41
N ALA A 177 2.15 0.85 9.52
CA ALA A 177 1.15 1.67 10.21
C ALA A 177 1.11 3.07 9.60
N TYR A 178 0.56 4.05 10.32
CA TYR A 178 0.57 5.44 9.91
C TYR A 178 2.01 5.91 9.64
N THR A 179 2.23 6.50 8.47
CA THR A 179 3.55 6.95 8.02
C THR A 179 3.42 8.37 7.48
N ARG A 180 4.23 9.29 7.99
CA ARG A 180 4.20 10.71 7.63
C ARG A 180 4.66 10.91 6.18
N THR A 181 3.71 11.03 5.28
CA THR A 181 3.93 11.25 3.84
C THR A 181 2.92 12.27 3.33
N GLN A 182 2.95 12.59 2.05
CA GLN A 182 1.89 13.37 1.38
C GLN A 182 0.69 12.49 0.96
N PHE A 183 0.63 11.25 1.44
CA PHE A 183 -0.42 10.29 1.06
C PHE A 183 -1.81 10.76 1.44
N ASP A 184 -1.97 11.33 2.63
CA ASP A 184 -3.22 11.91 3.14
C ASP A 184 -3.63 13.19 2.42
N ALA A 185 -2.66 13.98 1.94
CA ALA A 185 -2.94 15.16 1.12
C ALA A 185 -3.51 14.80 -0.27
N HIS A 186 -3.38 13.53 -0.69
CA HIS A 186 -3.88 13.01 -1.95
C HIS A 186 -5.02 12.01 -1.78
N PHE A 187 -5.70 12.02 -0.62
CA PHE A 187 -6.89 11.22 -0.44
C PHE A 187 -7.97 11.63 -1.42
N LEU A 188 -8.56 10.64 -2.05
CA LEU A 188 -9.72 10.85 -2.90
C LEU A 188 -10.95 11.06 -2.00
N GLU A 189 -11.63 12.19 -2.17
CA GLU A 189 -12.88 12.45 -1.47
C GLU A 189 -14.00 11.55 -2.02
N ALA A 190 -14.89 11.10 -1.13
CA ALA A 190 -16.07 10.35 -1.56
C ALA A 190 -16.94 11.20 -2.48
N ASP A 191 -17.41 10.62 -3.57
CA ASP A 191 -18.13 11.30 -4.65
C ASP A 191 -19.65 11.37 -4.46
N SER A 192 -20.20 10.66 -3.47
CA SER A 192 -21.65 10.57 -3.15
C SER A 192 -21.94 10.86 -1.68
N LYS A 193 -21.36 11.96 -1.14
CA LYS A 193 -21.47 12.29 0.29
C LYS A 193 -22.90 12.47 0.76
N LEU A 194 -23.23 11.80 1.89
CA LEU A 194 -24.51 11.90 2.59
C LEU A 194 -24.38 12.77 3.84
N ASP A 195 -25.41 13.56 4.13
CA ASP A 195 -25.41 14.42 5.31
C ASP A 195 -25.41 13.62 6.61
N ASP A 196 -26.02 12.45 6.62
CA ASP A 196 -26.06 11.52 7.77
C ASP A 196 -24.66 11.14 8.29
N TYR A 197 -23.66 11.15 7.44
CA TYR A 197 -22.27 10.86 7.82
C TYR A 197 -21.40 12.09 8.08
N ARG A 198 -21.93 13.31 7.97
CA ARG A 198 -21.15 14.55 8.10
C ARG A 198 -20.34 14.62 9.38
N GLU A 199 -20.99 14.39 10.52
CA GLU A 199 -20.35 14.50 11.83
C GLU A 199 -19.31 13.42 12.07
N VAL A 200 -19.64 12.17 11.71
CA VAL A 200 -18.70 11.07 11.92
C VAL A 200 -17.50 11.17 10.96
N ARG A 201 -17.70 11.63 9.71
CA ARG A 201 -16.58 11.93 8.79
C ARG A 201 -15.63 12.97 9.40
N ALA A 202 -16.18 14.06 9.95
CA ALA A 202 -15.38 15.10 10.59
C ALA A 202 -14.58 14.55 11.79
N THR A 203 -15.23 13.73 12.63
CA THR A 203 -14.61 13.10 13.80
C THR A 203 -13.47 12.16 13.41
N VAL A 204 -13.71 11.26 12.47
CA VAL A 204 -12.70 10.30 11.99
C VAL A 204 -11.56 11.02 11.28
N SER A 205 -11.87 12.03 10.45
CA SER A 205 -10.84 12.84 9.78
C SER A 205 -9.95 13.58 10.78
N LYS A 206 -10.53 14.15 11.82
CA LYS A 206 -9.77 14.79 12.92
C LYS A 206 -8.83 13.78 13.60
N ARG A 207 -9.37 12.60 13.93
CA ARG A 207 -8.57 11.55 14.58
C ARG A 207 -7.39 11.09 13.68
N ILE A 208 -7.62 10.90 12.41
CA ILE A 208 -6.55 10.54 11.46
C ILE A 208 -5.46 11.63 11.43
N LYS A 209 -5.83 12.91 11.36
CA LYS A 209 -4.86 14.02 11.40
C LYS A 209 -4.03 14.01 12.68
N GLU A 210 -4.63 13.74 13.83
CA GLU A 210 -3.93 13.64 15.12
C GLU A 210 -2.90 12.49 15.11
N VAL A 211 -3.30 11.32 14.61
CA VAL A 211 -2.40 10.15 14.54
C VAL A 211 -1.29 10.39 13.53
N MET A 212 -1.59 11.01 12.38
CA MET A 212 -0.59 11.35 11.35
C MET A 212 0.46 12.35 11.86
N ALA A 213 0.11 13.24 12.76
CA ALA A 213 1.08 14.16 13.37
C ALA A 213 2.19 13.45 14.18
N ALA A 214 1.87 12.28 14.75
CA ALA A 214 2.79 11.45 15.52
C ALA A 214 3.30 10.21 14.72
N ALA A 215 3.00 10.13 13.43
CA ALA A 215 3.33 8.97 12.60
C ALA A 215 4.83 8.82 12.34
N ASP A 216 5.26 7.58 12.09
CA ASP A 216 6.63 7.25 11.73
C ASP A 216 7.07 7.95 10.43
N GLN A 217 8.36 8.22 10.30
CA GLN A 217 8.93 8.73 9.04
C GLN A 217 8.98 7.63 7.98
N PRO A 218 8.90 7.96 6.68
CA PRO A 218 8.98 6.97 5.58
C PRO A 218 10.23 6.09 5.62
N GLY A 219 11.33 6.60 6.19
CA GLY A 219 12.58 5.86 6.36
C GLY A 219 12.42 4.58 7.18
N VAL A 220 11.49 4.56 8.16
CA VAL A 220 11.21 3.34 8.96
C VAL A 220 10.70 2.20 8.07
N VAL A 221 9.82 2.51 7.11
CA VAL A 221 9.31 1.53 6.14
C VAL A 221 10.41 1.14 5.17
N ALA A 222 11.20 2.10 4.67
CA ALA A 222 12.31 1.86 3.75
C ALA A 222 13.38 0.95 4.35
N ASP A 223 13.70 1.08 5.64
CA ASP A 223 14.63 0.21 6.34
C ASP A 223 14.13 -1.24 6.40
N VAL A 224 12.84 -1.43 6.64
CA VAL A 224 12.21 -2.76 6.65
C VAL A 224 12.17 -3.37 5.25
N VAL A 225 11.94 -2.57 4.21
CA VAL A 225 12.04 -3.02 2.81
C VAL A 225 13.47 -3.50 2.52
N LEU A 226 14.49 -2.72 2.88
CA LEU A 226 15.89 -3.11 2.69
C LEU A 226 16.23 -4.40 3.46
N GLN A 227 15.74 -4.53 4.69
CA GLN A 227 15.89 -5.76 5.48
C GLN A 227 15.29 -6.97 4.76
N ALA A 228 14.05 -6.85 4.25
CA ALA A 228 13.38 -7.92 3.53
C ALA A 228 14.07 -8.27 2.20
N ALA A 229 14.54 -7.24 1.46
CA ALA A 229 15.26 -7.41 0.19
C ALA A 229 16.57 -8.18 0.33
N ASN A 230 17.30 -7.97 1.45
CA ASN A 230 18.60 -8.57 1.70
C ASN A 230 18.56 -9.83 2.58
N ALA A 231 17.39 -10.21 3.09
CA ALA A 231 17.27 -11.39 3.94
C ALA A 231 17.62 -12.67 3.16
N ALA A 232 18.54 -13.49 3.68
CA ALA A 232 18.87 -14.80 3.09
C ALA A 232 17.64 -15.73 3.11
N ARG A 233 16.84 -15.67 4.16
CA ARG A 233 15.56 -16.37 4.31
C ARG A 233 14.44 -15.36 4.60
N PRO A 234 13.88 -14.69 3.57
CA PRO A 234 12.86 -13.67 3.77
C PRO A 234 11.60 -14.28 4.35
N ARG A 235 10.99 -13.54 5.28
CA ARG A 235 9.66 -13.87 5.82
C ARG A 235 8.61 -13.34 4.86
N LEU A 236 7.42 -13.93 4.92
CA LEU A 236 6.27 -13.43 4.16
C LEU A 236 5.84 -12.04 4.66
N ARG A 237 5.88 -11.79 5.97
CA ARG A 237 5.40 -10.54 6.58
C ARG A 237 6.48 -9.87 7.44
N TYR A 238 6.54 -8.54 7.30
CA TYR A 238 7.37 -7.66 8.11
C TYR A 238 6.54 -6.47 8.57
N THR A 239 6.47 -6.25 9.87
CA THR A 239 5.84 -5.05 10.43
C THR A 239 6.82 -3.88 10.38
N ALA A 240 6.38 -2.71 9.93
CA ALA A 240 7.17 -1.49 9.94
C ALA A 240 6.71 -0.57 11.07
N GLY A 241 7.63 -0.33 12.01
CA GLY A 241 7.40 0.49 13.19
C GLY A 241 6.80 -0.25 14.40
N GLY A 242 6.89 0.40 15.56
CA GLY A 242 6.46 -0.18 16.83
C GLY A 242 4.95 -0.38 16.93
N LEU A 243 4.17 0.55 16.35
CA LEU A 243 2.71 0.47 16.34
C LEU A 243 2.24 -0.73 15.51
N ALA A 244 2.79 -0.94 14.31
CA ALA A 244 2.44 -2.07 13.46
C ALA A 244 2.69 -3.42 14.16
N SER A 245 3.84 -3.54 14.85
CA SER A 245 4.20 -4.75 15.59
C SER A 245 3.24 -5.03 16.75
N ARG A 246 2.84 -4.00 17.51
CA ARG A 246 1.86 -4.13 18.60
C ARG A 246 0.48 -4.53 18.08
N LEU A 247 0.01 -3.90 17.00
CA LEU A 247 -1.29 -4.20 16.39
C LEU A 247 -1.34 -5.63 15.84
N ARG A 248 -0.24 -6.09 15.23
CA ARG A 248 -0.13 -7.47 14.74
C ARG A 248 -0.21 -8.49 15.88
N LEU A 249 0.47 -8.22 17.00
CA LEU A 249 0.42 -9.07 18.19
C LEU A 249 -0.99 -9.08 18.80
N LEU A 250 -1.60 -7.90 18.96
CA LEU A 250 -2.97 -7.79 19.47
C LEU A 250 -3.95 -8.56 18.58
N ARG A 251 -3.88 -8.39 17.25
CA ARG A 251 -4.77 -9.11 16.31
C ARG A 251 -4.65 -10.62 16.44
N ARG A 252 -3.48 -11.12 16.79
CA ARG A 252 -3.24 -12.56 16.91
C ARG A 252 -3.82 -13.15 18.20
N PHE A 253 -3.80 -12.40 19.31
CA PHE A 253 -4.08 -12.95 20.64
C PHE A 253 -5.29 -12.32 21.34
N ALA A 254 -5.69 -11.10 20.97
CA ALA A 254 -6.84 -10.46 21.60
C ALA A 254 -8.16 -11.04 21.06
N PRO A 255 -9.17 -11.25 21.94
CA PRO A 255 -10.51 -11.59 21.52
C PRO A 255 -11.11 -10.55 20.55
N ALA A 256 -11.96 -11.00 19.62
CA ALA A 256 -12.56 -10.12 18.62
C ALA A 256 -13.32 -8.92 19.24
N ALA A 257 -14.04 -9.16 20.35
CA ALA A 257 -14.77 -8.09 21.05
C ALA A 257 -13.85 -7.00 21.62
N VAL A 258 -12.65 -7.36 22.10
CA VAL A 258 -11.64 -6.40 22.58
C VAL A 258 -11.11 -5.57 21.43
N MET A 259 -10.85 -6.19 20.29
CA MET A 259 -10.42 -5.49 19.07
C MET A 259 -11.50 -4.53 18.57
N ASP A 260 -12.75 -4.98 18.50
CA ASP A 260 -13.89 -4.15 18.09
C ASP A 260 -14.04 -2.93 19.02
N ALA A 261 -14.10 -3.15 20.33
CA ALA A 261 -14.20 -2.06 21.29
C ALA A 261 -13.02 -1.09 21.19
N GLY A 262 -11.80 -1.59 20.99
CA GLY A 262 -10.60 -0.78 20.79
C GLY A 262 -10.68 0.12 19.56
N ILE A 263 -11.08 -0.42 18.41
CA ILE A 263 -11.23 0.31 17.15
C ILE A 263 -12.32 1.39 17.28
N ARG A 264 -13.48 1.04 17.81
CA ARG A 264 -14.58 1.98 18.01
C ARG A 264 -14.19 3.11 18.94
N LYS A 265 -13.48 2.81 20.04
CA LYS A 265 -12.98 3.80 21.00
C LYS A 265 -11.95 4.73 20.36
N ASP A 266 -10.99 4.19 19.61
CA ASP A 266 -9.94 4.98 18.95
C ASP A 266 -10.52 5.96 17.92
N LEU A 267 -11.55 5.55 17.18
CA LEU A 267 -12.22 6.39 16.18
C LEU A 267 -13.38 7.23 16.76
N HIS A 268 -13.59 7.22 18.07
CA HIS A 268 -14.69 7.93 18.76
C HIS A 268 -16.09 7.59 18.23
N LEU A 269 -16.28 6.32 17.83
CA LEU A 269 -17.58 5.84 17.31
C LEU A 269 -18.53 5.53 18.45
N GLY A 270 -19.71 6.14 18.45
CA GLY A 270 -20.76 5.90 19.45
C GLY A 270 -21.18 4.41 19.53
N THR A 271 -21.65 4.00 20.68
CA THR A 271 -22.17 2.63 20.92
C THR A 271 -23.68 2.50 20.64
N THR A 272 -24.37 3.62 20.51
CA THR A 272 -25.83 3.70 20.32
C THR A 272 -26.16 4.15 18.90
N ILE A 273 -27.15 3.51 18.31
CA ILE A 273 -27.89 4.05 17.18
C ILE A 273 -28.60 5.30 17.73
N GLY A 274 -28.16 6.50 17.32
CA GLY A 274 -28.96 7.71 17.54
C GLY A 274 -30.38 7.43 17.04
N ALA A 275 -31.39 7.88 17.77
CA ALA A 275 -32.77 7.71 17.34
C ALA A 275 -32.87 8.20 15.88
N LEU A 276 -33.14 7.27 14.96
CA LEU A 276 -33.36 7.62 13.56
C LEU A 276 -34.46 8.66 13.53
N PRO A 277 -34.28 9.83 12.88
CA PRO A 277 -35.40 10.72 12.62
C PRO A 277 -36.45 9.89 11.89
N ALA A 278 -37.72 9.98 12.37
CA ALA A 278 -38.83 9.25 11.78
C ALA A 278 -38.82 9.49 10.27
N MET A 279 -38.62 8.44 9.48
CA MET A 279 -38.71 8.56 8.02
C MET A 279 -40.08 9.16 7.66
N PRO A 280 -40.12 10.21 6.84
CA PRO A 280 -41.40 10.70 6.32
C PRO A 280 -42.07 9.55 5.58
N ALA A 281 -43.33 9.29 5.92
CA ALA A 281 -44.11 8.25 5.28
C ALA A 281 -44.07 8.46 3.75
N HIS A 282 -43.51 7.51 3.03
CA HIS A 282 -43.51 7.51 1.56
C HIS A 282 -44.97 7.27 1.15
N ASN A 283 -45.65 8.33 0.74
CA ASN A 283 -46.96 8.21 0.11
C ASN A 283 -46.77 7.45 -1.21
N ALA A 284 -47.08 6.14 -1.18
CA ALA A 284 -47.26 5.38 -2.40
C ALA A 284 -48.40 6.02 -3.24
N ARG A 285 -48.05 6.55 -4.39
CA ARG A 285 -48.98 6.78 -5.50
C ARG A 285 -48.52 5.99 -6.71
#